data_f806701e9b942ed7d58f1ba2e3ff84d9
#
_entry.id   f806701e9b942ed7d58f1ba2e3ff84d9
#
_cell.length_a   1.000
_cell.length_b   1.000
_cell.length_c   1.000
_cell.angle_alpha   90.00
_cell.angle_beta   90.00
_cell.angle_gamma   90.00
#
_symmetry.space_group_name_H-M   'P 1'
#
loop_
_entity.id
_entity.type
_entity.pdbx_description
1 polymer ?
#
loop_
_entity_poly.entity_id
_entity_poly.type
_entity_poly.pdbx_seq_one_letter_code
_entity_poly.pdbx_strand_id
1 'polypeptide(L)'
;MPQIFKIGSYLIYFWSNEDEPLEPIHVHVSEGVPSENSTKIWLTKSGRCLLCNNNSYISARKLKNIMDIIEARHFEIEKKWCEYFKKIQYYC
;
A
#
# COMPACT_ATOMS: atom_id res chain seq x y z
N MET A 1 -11.21 0.85 8.43
CA MET A 1 -10.08 0.49 7.55
C MET A 1 -10.07 1.43 6.35
N PRO A 2 -9.03 2.25 6.21
CA PRO A 2 -8.98 3.20 5.10
C PRO A 2 -8.71 2.51 3.76
N GLN A 3 -9.70 2.57 2.90
CA GLN A 3 -9.55 2.14 1.50
C GLN A 3 -9.08 3.36 0.69
N ILE A 4 -8.01 3.19 -0.08
CA ILE A 4 -7.47 4.29 -0.89
C ILE A 4 -8.09 4.27 -2.28
N PHE A 5 -7.94 3.17 -3.01
CA PHE A 5 -8.56 2.97 -4.31
C PHE A 5 -8.56 1.49 -4.68
N LYS A 6 -9.19 1.16 -5.80
CA LYS A 6 -9.22 -0.20 -6.33
C LYS A 6 -8.52 -0.26 -7.68
N ILE A 7 -7.91 -1.40 -7.95
CA ILE A 7 -7.34 -1.73 -9.26
C ILE A 7 -7.99 -3.04 -9.68
N GLY A 8 -9.03 -2.94 -10.55
CA GLY A 8 -9.82 -4.12 -10.90
C GLY A 8 -10.47 -4.71 -9.65
N SER A 9 -10.20 -5.98 -9.38
CA SER A 9 -10.71 -6.66 -8.19
C SER A 9 -9.81 -6.50 -6.97
N TYR A 10 -8.69 -5.78 -7.09
CA TYR A 10 -7.73 -5.61 -6.00
C TYR A 10 -8.00 -4.33 -5.25
N LEU A 11 -8.09 -4.45 -3.92
CA LEU A 11 -8.29 -3.33 -3.01
C LEU A 11 -6.94 -2.85 -2.51
N ILE A 12 -6.69 -1.54 -2.60
CA ILE A 12 -5.48 -0.90 -2.09
C ILE A 12 -5.85 -0.13 -0.83
N TYR A 13 -5.25 -0.50 0.30
CA TYR A 13 -5.67 0.02 1.60
C TYR A 13 -4.49 0.01 2.59
N PHE A 14 -4.71 0.58 3.78
CA PHE A 14 -3.83 0.38 4.93
C PHE A 14 -4.71 0.24 6.18
N TRP A 15 -4.10 -0.27 7.26
CA TRP A 15 -4.81 -0.41 8.53
C TRP A 15 -4.68 0.88 9.33
N SER A 16 -5.76 1.36 9.94
CA SER A 16 -5.78 2.63 10.67
C SER A 16 -5.07 2.56 12.03
N ASN A 17 -4.70 1.37 12.48
CA ASN A 17 -4.05 1.16 13.77
C ASN A 17 -2.55 0.86 13.65
N GLU A 18 -1.89 1.34 12.60
CA GLU A 18 -0.48 1.04 12.34
C GLU A 18 0.49 2.11 12.87
N ASP A 19 0.09 2.84 13.91
CA ASP A 19 0.89 3.93 14.46
C ASP A 19 1.50 3.67 15.83
N GLU A 20 1.61 2.40 16.26
CA GLU A 20 2.17 2.07 17.57
C GLU A 20 3.18 0.91 17.52
N PRO A 21 4.44 1.12 17.12
CA PRO A 21 5.02 2.35 16.58
C PRO A 21 4.59 2.59 15.13
N LEU A 22 4.68 3.82 14.67
CA LEU A 22 4.34 4.13 13.28
C LEU A 22 5.32 3.45 12.34
N GLU A 23 4.79 2.62 11.45
CA GLU A 23 5.59 2.01 10.40
C GLU A 23 5.83 2.99 9.26
N PRO A 24 6.89 2.78 8.46
CA PRO A 24 7.03 3.52 7.21
C PRO A 24 5.79 3.36 6.34
N ILE A 25 5.51 4.38 5.53
CA ILE A 25 4.33 4.38 4.68
C ILE A 25 4.29 3.17 3.75
N HIS A 26 3.16 2.49 3.71
CA HIS A 26 2.97 1.30 2.91
C HIS A 26 1.49 1.10 2.59
N VAL A 27 1.22 0.21 1.67
CA VAL A 27 -0.15 -0.21 1.36
C VAL A 27 -0.24 -1.72 1.40
N HIS A 28 -1.45 -2.20 1.65
CA HIS A 28 -1.80 -3.62 1.51
C HIS A 28 -2.65 -3.80 0.27
N VAL A 29 -2.50 -4.93 -0.38
CA VAL A 29 -3.24 -5.28 -1.59
C VAL A 29 -3.92 -6.63 -1.35
N SER A 30 -5.24 -6.65 -1.46
CA SER A 30 -6.04 -7.87 -1.33
C SER A 30 -7.05 -7.95 -2.44
N GLU A 31 -7.30 -9.16 -2.93
CA GLU A 31 -8.39 -9.37 -3.88
C GLU A 31 -9.69 -9.50 -3.10
N GLY A 32 -10.64 -8.60 -3.39
CA GLY A 32 -11.95 -8.61 -2.75
C GLY A 32 -11.95 -7.90 -1.42
N VAL A 33 -11.66 -8.61 -0.33
CA VAL A 33 -11.75 -8.06 1.03
C VAL A 33 -10.37 -7.99 1.68
N PRO A 34 -10.18 -7.06 2.65
CA PRO A 34 -8.94 -7.01 3.41
C PRO A 34 -8.67 -8.30 4.16
N SER A 35 -7.40 -8.69 4.25
CA SER A 35 -6.98 -9.96 4.82
C SER A 35 -5.65 -9.80 5.52
N GLU A 36 -5.39 -10.64 6.54
CA GLU A 36 -4.09 -10.73 7.20
C GLU A 36 -3.00 -11.22 6.24
N ASN A 37 -3.41 -11.97 5.21
CA ASN A 37 -2.49 -12.52 4.21
C ASN A 37 -2.39 -11.62 2.98
N SER A 38 -2.57 -10.33 3.15
CA SER A 38 -2.47 -9.37 2.05
C SER A 38 -1.01 -9.17 1.63
N THR A 39 -0.84 -8.74 0.39
CA THR A 39 0.46 -8.32 -0.12
C THR A 39 0.78 -6.94 0.46
N LYS A 40 2.03 -6.73 0.86
CA LYS A 40 2.47 -5.47 1.46
C LYS A 40 3.52 -4.81 0.59
N ILE A 41 3.34 -3.53 0.30
CA ILE A 41 4.22 -2.77 -0.58
C ILE A 41 4.60 -1.45 0.10
N TRP A 42 5.92 -1.22 0.25
CA TRP A 42 6.44 0.04 0.80
C TRP A 42 6.40 1.14 -0.26
N LEU A 43 6.09 2.37 0.15
CA LEU A 43 6.33 3.54 -0.69
C LEU A 43 7.69 4.13 -0.35
N THR A 44 8.42 4.60 -1.37
CA THR A 44 9.73 5.21 -1.15
C THR A 44 9.66 6.72 -1.26
N LYS A 45 10.69 7.39 -0.73
CA LYS A 45 10.81 8.86 -0.78
C LYS A 45 10.80 9.40 -2.20
N SER A 46 11.31 8.63 -3.15
CA SER A 46 11.42 9.06 -4.56
C SER A 46 10.13 8.90 -5.35
N GLY A 47 9.03 8.46 -4.71
CA GLY A 47 7.77 8.22 -5.40
C GLY A 47 7.71 6.86 -6.07
N ARG A 48 8.60 5.95 -5.69
CA ARG A 48 8.61 4.57 -6.17
C ARG A 48 8.01 3.66 -5.11
N CYS A 49 8.03 2.37 -5.37
CA CYS A 49 7.56 1.41 -4.36
C CYS A 49 8.44 0.15 -4.37
N LEU A 50 8.43 -0.55 -3.22
CA LEU A 50 9.18 -1.78 -3.02
C LEU A 50 8.27 -2.85 -2.45
N LEU A 51 8.34 -4.05 -2.99
CA LEU A 51 7.58 -5.18 -2.45
C LEU A 51 8.17 -5.62 -1.11
N CYS A 52 7.35 -5.61 -0.06
CA CYS A 52 7.72 -6.15 1.24
C CYS A 52 7.49 -7.66 1.27
N ASN A 53 6.28 -8.09 0.90
CA ASN A 53 5.94 -9.50 0.78
C ASN A 53 4.76 -9.65 -0.18
N ASN A 54 4.59 -10.85 -0.70
CA ASN A 54 3.48 -11.18 -1.60
C ASN A 54 2.68 -12.34 -1.01
N ASN A 55 2.20 -12.16 0.22
CA ASN A 55 1.49 -13.22 0.94
C ASN A 55 0.16 -13.61 0.30
N SER A 56 -0.43 -12.74 -0.52
CA SER A 56 -1.66 -13.07 -1.24
C SER A 56 -1.42 -13.76 -2.58
N TYR A 57 -0.15 -14.06 -2.91
CA TYR A 57 0.23 -14.82 -4.11
C TYR A 57 -0.27 -14.18 -5.41
N ILE A 58 -0.15 -12.86 -5.53
CA ILE A 58 -0.47 -12.17 -6.77
C ILE A 58 0.57 -12.58 -7.82
N SER A 59 0.13 -12.89 -9.03
CA SER A 59 1.06 -13.27 -10.10
C SER A 59 2.04 -12.11 -10.39
N ALA A 60 3.24 -12.45 -10.84
CA ALA A 60 4.28 -11.44 -11.10
C ALA A 60 3.81 -10.39 -12.11
N ARG A 61 3.06 -10.80 -13.12
CA ARG A 61 2.53 -9.89 -14.14
C ARG A 61 1.53 -8.90 -13.55
N LYS A 62 0.57 -9.39 -12.77
CA LYS A 62 -0.43 -8.55 -12.12
C LYS A 62 0.20 -7.66 -11.07
N LEU A 63 1.15 -8.20 -10.30
CA LEU A 63 1.83 -7.44 -9.25
C LEU A 63 2.61 -6.27 -9.85
N LYS A 64 3.32 -6.49 -10.96
CA LYS A 64 4.03 -5.41 -11.62
C LYS A 64 3.08 -4.29 -12.05
N ASN A 65 1.94 -4.66 -12.63
CA ASN A 65 0.94 -3.70 -13.06
C ASN A 65 0.38 -2.90 -11.87
N ILE A 66 0.10 -3.59 -10.77
CA ILE A 66 -0.39 -2.94 -9.54
C ILE A 66 0.66 -1.97 -9.00
N MET A 67 1.93 -2.38 -8.95
CA MET A 67 3.01 -1.54 -8.45
C MET A 67 3.23 -0.32 -9.34
N ASP A 68 3.12 -0.46 -10.67
CA ASP A 68 3.21 0.67 -11.59
C ASP A 68 2.11 1.70 -11.32
N ILE A 69 0.89 1.24 -11.06
CA ILE A 69 -0.24 2.12 -10.75
C ILE A 69 -0.04 2.80 -9.38
N ILE A 70 0.46 2.06 -8.40
CA ILE A 70 0.76 2.63 -7.08
C ILE A 70 1.79 3.75 -7.21
N GLU A 71 2.83 3.55 -7.99
CA GLU A 71 3.83 4.59 -8.24
C GLU A 71 3.23 5.81 -8.93
N ALA A 72 2.38 5.58 -9.92
CA ALA A 72 1.73 6.67 -10.65
C ALA A 72 0.79 7.48 -9.75
N ARG A 73 0.23 6.86 -8.72
CA ARG A 73 -0.75 7.47 -7.83
C ARG A 73 -0.22 7.65 -6.40
N HIS A 74 1.10 7.69 -6.21
CA HIS A 74 1.70 7.76 -4.87
C HIS A 74 1.26 8.98 -4.07
N PHE A 75 0.97 10.10 -4.73
CA PHE A 75 0.49 11.30 -4.05
C PHE A 75 -0.86 11.09 -3.36
N GLU A 76 -1.74 10.30 -3.96
CA GLU A 76 -3.04 9.99 -3.35
C GLU A 76 -2.85 9.17 -2.08
N ILE A 77 -1.91 8.22 -2.12
CA ILE A 77 -1.60 7.36 -0.99
C ILE A 77 -0.99 8.20 0.14
N GLU A 78 -0.02 9.05 -0.20
CA GLU A 78 0.64 9.91 0.78
C GLU A 78 -0.35 10.87 1.45
N LYS A 79 -1.25 11.44 0.68
CA LYS A 79 -2.28 12.33 1.20
C LYS A 79 -3.20 11.61 2.18
N LYS A 80 -3.67 10.42 1.80
CA LYS A 80 -4.55 9.62 2.65
C LYS A 80 -3.87 9.21 3.94
N TRP A 81 -2.60 8.79 3.83
CA TRP A 81 -1.79 8.41 4.99
C TRP A 81 -1.66 9.56 5.98
N CYS A 82 -1.34 10.78 5.48
CA CYS A 82 -1.20 11.96 6.32
C CYS A 82 -2.52 12.36 6.99
N GLU A 83 -3.64 12.12 6.36
CA GLU A 83 -4.95 12.40 6.96
C GLU A 83 -5.18 11.55 8.22
N TYR A 84 -4.63 10.33 8.24
CA TYR A 84 -4.81 9.41 9.36
C TYR A 84 -3.69 9.51 10.41
N PHE A 85 -2.45 9.64 9.99
CA PHE A 85 -1.31 9.52 10.90
C PHE A 85 -0.55 10.83 11.14
N LYS A 86 -0.83 11.87 10.37
CA LYS A 86 -0.26 13.22 10.54
C LYS A 86 1.24 13.32 10.26
N LYS A 87 1.91 12.24 9.91
CA LYS A 87 3.32 12.23 9.53
C LYS A 87 3.63 11.06 8.63
N ILE A 88 4.72 11.16 7.87
CA ILE A 88 5.17 10.10 6.96
C ILE A 88 6.62 9.75 7.31
N GLN A 89 6.89 8.46 7.38
CA GLN A 89 8.25 7.92 7.40
C GLN A 89 8.37 7.02 6.19
N TYR A 90 9.55 6.96 5.59
CA TYR A 90 9.79 6.11 4.43
C TYR A 90 10.79 5.03 4.79
N TYR A 91 10.58 3.83 4.28
CA TYR A 91 11.49 2.71 4.47
C TYR A 91 12.83 3.01 3.80
N CYS A 92 12.80 3.64 2.62
CA CYS A 92 14.01 4.08 1.93
C CYS A 92 13.76 5.28 0.99
#